data_9179b9073920d65fe1ad1095403950c0
#
_entry.id   9179b9073920d65fe1ad1095403950c0
#
_cell.length_a   1.000
_cell.length_b   1.000
_cell.length_c   1.000
_cell.angle_alpha   90.00
_cell.angle_beta   90.00
_cell.angle_gamma   90.00
#
_symmetry.space_group_name_H-M   'P 1'
#
loop_
_entity.id
_entity.type
_entity.pdbx_description
1 polymer ?
#
loop_
_entity_poly.entity_id
_entity_poly.type
_entity_poly.pdbx_seq_one_letter_code
_entity_poly.pdbx_strand_id
1 'polypeptide(L)'
;NNTVAIIVAGDMARDVSHEYKVDPRRTASLLDIFSCVFQGIIPYGAQLLSAAALANATVTSDALHTSPAAIVGGMWYCWILAAVGLLSIFVPFADGVCRKDPWNWEYGCAQSAVAAKKALLEKEAEDVSAQ
;
A
#
# COMPACT_ATOMS: atom_id res chain seq x y z
N ASN A 1 -7.07 -9.29 7.85
CA ASN A 1 -7.50 -7.89 7.71
C ASN A 1 -6.27 -7.06 7.32
N ASN A 2 -6.35 -6.36 6.19
CA ASN A 2 -5.28 -5.55 5.64
C ASN A 2 -4.76 -4.51 6.65
N THR A 3 -5.66 -3.84 7.35
CA THR A 3 -5.32 -2.83 8.37
C THR A 3 -4.44 -3.39 9.48
N VAL A 4 -4.75 -4.59 9.98
CA VAL A 4 -3.95 -5.23 11.04
C VAL A 4 -2.56 -5.60 10.52
N ALA A 5 -2.47 -6.12 9.29
CA ALA A 5 -1.20 -6.45 8.66
C ALA A 5 -0.31 -5.21 8.50
N ILE A 6 -0.88 -4.08 8.07
CA ILE A 6 -0.17 -2.82 7.91
C ILE A 6 0.29 -2.26 9.27
N ILE A 7 -0.55 -2.34 10.32
CA ILE A 7 -0.17 -1.86 11.66
C ILE A 7 1.00 -2.68 12.21
N VAL A 8 0.95 -4.01 12.08
CA VAL A 8 2.00 -4.91 12.62
C VAL A 8 3.30 -4.82 11.82
N ALA A 9 3.21 -4.79 10.50
CA ALA A 9 4.36 -4.75 9.61
C ALA A 9 4.92 -3.33 9.37
N GLY A 10 4.15 -2.29 9.71
CA GLY A 10 4.47 -0.90 9.40
C GLY A 10 5.78 -0.42 10.02
N ASP A 11 6.00 -0.72 11.29
CA ASP A 11 7.22 -0.31 11.98
C ASP A 11 8.45 -1.01 11.39
N MET A 12 8.34 -2.31 11.12
CA MET A 12 9.42 -3.08 10.46
C MET A 12 9.70 -2.54 9.05
N ALA A 13 8.65 -2.26 8.27
CA ALA A 13 8.78 -1.70 6.93
C ALA A 13 9.42 -0.30 6.95
N ARG A 14 9.13 0.50 7.98
CA ARG A 14 9.73 1.80 8.21
C ARG A 14 11.23 1.69 8.49
N ASP A 15 11.64 0.78 9.37
CA ASP A 15 13.04 0.58 9.74
C ASP A 15 13.86 0.11 8.53
N VAL A 16 13.33 -0.85 7.77
CA VAL A 16 13.93 -1.31 6.52
C VAL A 16 14.05 -0.18 5.50
N SER A 17 12.99 0.61 5.32
CA SER A 17 13.00 1.74 4.39
C SER A 17 14.06 2.80 4.79
N HIS A 18 14.26 3.03 6.07
CA HIS A 18 15.28 3.95 6.58
C HIS A 18 16.71 3.41 6.37
N GLU A 19 16.93 2.14 6.62
CA GLU A 19 18.24 1.48 6.45
C GLU A 19 18.67 1.45 4.98
N TYR A 20 17.76 1.07 4.09
CA TYR A 20 18.05 0.97 2.64
C TYR A 20 17.81 2.28 1.86
N LYS A 21 17.42 3.37 2.53
CA LYS A 21 17.13 4.67 1.90
C LYS A 21 16.07 4.59 0.80
N VAL A 22 15.11 3.70 0.96
CA VAL A 22 13.96 3.57 0.06
C VAL A 22 12.88 4.58 0.46
N ASP A 23 12.31 5.29 -0.52
CA ASP A 23 11.27 6.29 -0.24
C ASP A 23 10.09 5.66 0.54
N PRO A 24 9.72 6.20 1.71
CA PRO A 24 8.66 5.65 2.55
C PRO A 24 7.30 5.57 1.85
N ARG A 25 7.03 6.48 0.91
CA ARG A 25 5.81 6.47 0.10
C ARG A 25 5.73 5.23 -0.78
N ARG A 26 6.87 4.83 -1.36
CA ARG A 26 6.97 3.61 -2.15
C ARG A 26 6.82 2.36 -1.30
N THR A 27 7.50 2.34 -0.15
CA THR A 27 7.40 1.23 0.81
C THR A 27 5.97 1.03 1.28
N ALA A 28 5.25 2.12 1.61
CA ALA A 28 3.85 2.07 2.01
C ALA A 28 2.94 1.53 0.89
N SER A 29 3.14 2.00 -0.35
CA SER A 29 2.35 1.53 -1.51
C SER A 29 2.57 0.04 -1.79
N LEU A 30 3.81 -0.44 -1.73
CA LEU A 30 4.13 -1.85 -1.91
C LEU A 30 3.53 -2.71 -0.79
N LEU A 31 3.63 -2.25 0.45
CA LEU A 31 3.05 -2.95 1.59
C LEU A 31 1.53 -3.11 1.44
N ASP A 32 0.84 -2.06 0.99
CA ASP A 32 -0.60 -2.10 0.76
C ASP A 32 -0.99 -3.04 -0.40
N ILE A 33 -0.30 -2.94 -1.54
CA ILE A 33 -0.54 -3.80 -2.71
C ILE A 33 -0.38 -5.27 -2.34
N PHE A 34 0.75 -5.64 -1.74
CA PHE A 34 1.00 -7.03 -1.37
C PHE A 34 0.08 -7.54 -0.27
N SER A 35 -0.27 -6.71 0.70
CA SER A 35 -1.28 -7.04 1.71
C SER A 35 -2.61 -7.39 1.06
N CYS A 36 -3.08 -6.60 0.09
CA CYS A 36 -4.32 -6.86 -0.64
C CYS A 36 -4.24 -8.15 -1.47
N VAL A 37 -3.11 -8.39 -2.14
CA VAL A 37 -2.87 -9.62 -2.91
C VAL A 37 -2.96 -10.86 -2.02
N PHE A 38 -2.22 -10.88 -0.91
CA PHE A 38 -2.24 -12.01 0.02
C PHE A 38 -3.61 -12.23 0.64
N GLN A 39 -4.31 -11.15 1.00
CA GLN A 39 -5.66 -11.23 1.55
C GLN A 39 -6.65 -11.81 0.54
N GLY A 40 -6.49 -11.53 -0.75
CA GLY A 40 -7.33 -12.07 -1.82
C GLY A 40 -7.02 -13.53 -2.17
N ILE A 41 -5.79 -13.99 -1.96
CA ILE A 41 -5.37 -15.36 -2.30
C ILE A 41 -5.69 -16.36 -1.17
N ILE A 42 -5.70 -15.93 0.09
CA ILE A 42 -5.96 -16.81 1.23
C ILE A 42 -7.45 -17.20 1.27
N PRO A 43 -7.80 -18.48 1.03
CA PRO A 43 -9.20 -18.93 0.92
C PRO A 43 -9.98 -18.85 2.25
N TYR A 44 -9.29 -18.74 3.37
CA TYR A 44 -9.88 -18.61 4.71
C TYR A 44 -10.03 -17.14 5.16
N GLY A 45 -9.77 -16.19 4.29
CA GLY A 45 -10.02 -14.77 4.57
C GLY A 45 -11.51 -14.49 4.77
N ALA A 46 -11.84 -13.60 5.73
CA ALA A 46 -13.22 -13.25 6.04
C ALA A 46 -14.03 -12.81 4.81
N GLN A 47 -13.40 -12.14 3.87
CA GLN A 47 -14.03 -11.67 2.63
C GLN A 47 -14.45 -12.82 1.72
N LEU A 48 -13.57 -13.79 1.49
CA LEU A 48 -13.87 -14.96 0.65
C LEU A 48 -14.88 -15.89 1.31
N LEU A 49 -14.80 -16.07 2.63
CA LEU A 49 -15.80 -16.83 3.38
C LEU A 49 -17.17 -16.16 3.31
N SER A 50 -17.24 -14.84 3.49
CA SER A 50 -18.50 -14.09 3.39
C SER A 50 -19.06 -14.11 1.97
N ALA A 51 -18.21 -13.99 0.95
CA ALA A 51 -18.63 -14.08 -0.46
C ALA A 51 -19.18 -15.48 -0.80
N ALA A 52 -18.50 -16.55 -0.36
CA ALA A 52 -18.97 -17.92 -0.55
C ALA A 52 -20.28 -18.19 0.19
N ALA A 53 -20.41 -17.72 1.45
CA ALA A 53 -21.62 -17.86 2.23
C ALA A 53 -22.82 -17.15 1.55
N LEU A 54 -22.62 -15.92 1.06
CA LEU A 54 -23.64 -15.16 0.38
C LEU A 54 -24.03 -15.80 -0.96
N ALA A 55 -23.06 -16.25 -1.75
CA ALA A 55 -23.30 -16.96 -3.00
C ALA A 55 -24.12 -18.24 -2.76
N ASN A 56 -23.74 -19.03 -1.76
CA ASN A 56 -24.43 -20.28 -1.43
C ASN A 56 -25.82 -20.06 -0.84
N ALA A 57 -26.06 -18.92 -0.16
CA ALA A 57 -27.41 -18.57 0.34
C ALA A 57 -28.40 -18.23 -0.75
N THR A 58 -27.93 -17.82 -1.93
CA THR A 58 -28.76 -17.48 -3.09
C THR A 58 -29.02 -18.67 -4.05
N VAL A 59 -28.24 -19.75 -3.89
CA VAL A 59 -28.32 -20.93 -4.76
C VAL A 59 -29.14 -22.03 -4.09
N THR A 60 -30.21 -22.46 -4.78
CA THR A 60 -31.14 -23.48 -4.26
C THR A 60 -30.71 -24.93 -4.57
N SER A 61 -29.68 -25.09 -5.42
CA SER A 61 -29.20 -26.42 -5.87
C SER A 61 -27.88 -26.77 -5.23
N ASP A 62 -27.79 -27.87 -4.50
CA ASP A 62 -26.56 -28.39 -3.86
C ASP A 62 -25.39 -28.59 -4.85
N ALA A 63 -25.70 -28.87 -6.12
CA ALA A 63 -24.71 -29.05 -7.17
C ALA A 63 -23.92 -27.77 -7.57
N LEU A 64 -24.44 -26.59 -7.22
CA LEU A 64 -23.84 -25.29 -7.54
C LEU A 64 -23.18 -24.61 -6.33
N HIS A 65 -23.07 -25.29 -5.21
CA HIS A 65 -22.39 -24.74 -4.03
C HIS A 65 -20.92 -24.46 -4.34
N THR A 66 -20.51 -23.21 -4.12
CA THR A 66 -19.18 -22.72 -4.42
C THR A 66 -18.32 -22.75 -3.17
N SER A 67 -17.13 -23.37 -3.24
CA SER A 67 -16.15 -23.32 -2.17
C SER A 67 -15.32 -22.03 -2.25
N PRO A 68 -14.82 -21.50 -1.10
CA PRO A 68 -13.93 -20.33 -1.12
C PRO A 68 -12.68 -20.53 -1.99
N ALA A 69 -12.14 -21.75 -2.04
CA ALA A 69 -10.99 -22.08 -2.87
C ALA A 69 -11.29 -22.01 -4.38
N ALA A 70 -12.52 -22.34 -4.80
CA ALA A 70 -12.92 -22.21 -6.20
C ALA A 70 -13.02 -20.73 -6.62
N ILE A 71 -13.44 -19.85 -5.73
CA ILE A 71 -13.49 -18.40 -5.97
C ILE A 71 -12.09 -17.85 -6.21
N VAL A 72 -11.08 -18.27 -5.44
CA VAL A 72 -9.68 -17.86 -5.62
C VAL A 72 -9.17 -18.16 -7.03
N GLY A 73 -9.50 -19.35 -7.56
CA GLY A 73 -9.12 -19.74 -8.93
C GLY A 73 -9.68 -18.83 -10.01
N GLY A 74 -10.86 -18.24 -9.78
CA GLY A 74 -11.52 -17.29 -10.69
C GLY A 74 -11.11 -15.83 -10.49
N MET A 75 -10.35 -15.51 -9.46
CA MET A 75 -9.95 -14.12 -9.13
C MET A 75 -8.70 -13.66 -9.89
N TRP A 76 -8.83 -13.47 -11.20
CA TRP A 76 -7.75 -12.96 -12.06
C TRP A 76 -7.17 -11.62 -11.60
N TYR A 77 -7.99 -10.80 -10.93
CA TYR A 77 -7.56 -9.50 -10.42
C TYR A 77 -6.37 -9.60 -9.46
N CYS A 78 -6.40 -10.52 -8.50
CA CYS A 78 -5.31 -10.69 -7.53
C CYS A 78 -4.02 -11.16 -8.21
N TRP A 79 -4.12 -12.02 -9.21
CA TRP A 79 -2.97 -12.49 -9.98
C TRP A 79 -2.34 -11.40 -10.83
N ILE A 80 -3.17 -10.60 -11.51
CA ILE A 80 -2.71 -9.44 -12.29
C ILE A 80 -2.08 -8.42 -11.37
N LEU A 81 -2.70 -8.12 -10.22
CA LEU A 81 -2.17 -7.17 -9.24
C LEU A 81 -0.83 -7.64 -8.67
N ALA A 82 -0.67 -8.93 -8.38
CA ALA A 82 0.60 -9.52 -7.96
C ALA A 82 1.69 -9.37 -9.03
N ALA A 83 1.37 -9.67 -10.29
CA ALA A 83 2.29 -9.54 -11.40
C ALA A 83 2.73 -8.08 -11.63
N VAL A 84 1.78 -7.14 -11.62
CA VAL A 84 2.07 -5.71 -11.77
C VAL A 84 2.86 -5.18 -10.57
N GLY A 85 2.55 -5.61 -9.35
CA GLY A 85 3.31 -5.26 -8.14
C GLY A 85 4.77 -5.73 -8.22
N LEU A 86 5.00 -6.96 -8.65
CA LEU A 86 6.35 -7.49 -8.87
C LEU A 86 7.09 -6.74 -10.00
N LEU A 87 6.42 -6.49 -11.12
CA LEU A 87 6.99 -5.69 -12.21
C LEU A 87 7.36 -4.28 -11.76
N SER A 88 6.57 -3.67 -10.89
CA SER A 88 6.85 -2.35 -10.32
C SER A 88 8.13 -2.32 -9.46
N ILE A 89 8.54 -3.45 -8.89
CA ILE A 89 9.80 -3.55 -8.15
C ILE A 89 10.99 -3.55 -9.12
N PHE A 90 10.89 -4.31 -10.22
CA PHE A 90 11.99 -4.45 -11.20
C PHE A 90 12.06 -3.27 -12.18
N VAL A 91 10.92 -2.73 -12.56
CA VAL A 91 10.85 -1.60 -13.50
C VAL A 91 10.36 -0.36 -12.76
N PRO A 92 11.22 0.65 -12.55
CA PRO A 92 10.89 1.85 -11.76
C PRO A 92 9.96 2.82 -12.50
N PHE A 93 8.96 2.33 -13.24
CA PHE A 93 7.99 3.17 -13.94
C PHE A 93 7.06 3.92 -12.98
N ALA A 94 6.79 3.34 -11.81
CA ALA A 94 5.95 3.93 -10.78
C ALA A 94 6.68 4.98 -9.92
N ASP A 95 8.01 5.12 -10.07
CA ASP A 95 8.83 6.05 -9.30
C ASP A 95 8.73 7.52 -9.76
N GLY A 96 7.90 7.82 -10.74
CA GLY A 96 7.83 9.14 -11.34
C GLY A 96 7.63 10.28 -10.33
N VAL A 97 6.84 10.07 -9.28
CA VAL A 97 6.60 11.06 -8.22
C VAL A 97 7.79 11.11 -7.26
N CYS A 98 8.28 9.97 -6.80
CA CYS A 98 9.42 9.89 -5.88
C CYS A 98 10.71 10.40 -6.51
N ARG A 99 10.85 10.25 -7.83
CA ARG A 99 12.01 10.76 -8.60
C ARG A 99 11.97 12.27 -8.81
N LYS A 100 10.77 12.84 -8.97
CA LYS A 100 10.59 14.30 -9.14
C LYS A 100 10.70 15.05 -7.83
N ASP A 101 10.29 14.43 -6.73
CA ASP A 101 10.28 15.01 -5.40
C ASP A 101 10.85 14.00 -4.40
N PRO A 102 12.20 13.86 -4.33
CA PRO A 102 12.87 12.87 -3.49
C PRO A 102 12.60 13.12 -2.01
N TRP A 103 12.59 12.04 -1.24
CA TRP A 103 12.43 12.09 0.21
C TRP A 103 13.68 12.62 0.90
N ASN A 104 13.50 13.63 1.74
CA ASN A 104 14.59 14.15 2.57
C ASN A 104 14.58 13.43 3.92
N TRP A 105 15.60 12.63 4.16
CA TRP A 105 15.74 11.80 5.36
C TRP A 105 16.06 12.62 6.63
N GLU A 106 16.68 13.78 6.48
CA GLU A 106 17.01 14.67 7.59
C GLU A 106 15.75 15.33 8.17
N TYR A 107 14.84 15.75 7.30
CA TYR A 107 13.59 16.42 7.68
C TYR A 107 12.39 15.47 7.74
N GLY A 108 12.53 14.22 7.32
CA GLY A 108 11.47 13.23 7.34
C GLY A 108 10.26 13.57 6.46
N CYS A 109 10.48 14.34 5.38
CA CYS A 109 9.42 14.74 4.45
C CYS A 109 9.96 14.90 3.03
N ALA A 110 9.06 15.07 2.05
CA ALA A 110 9.42 15.31 0.66
C ALA A 110 10.15 16.64 0.49
N GLN A 111 11.04 16.73 -0.49
CA GLN A 111 11.87 17.92 -0.75
C GLN A 111 11.04 19.18 -0.97
N SER A 112 9.90 19.07 -1.66
CA SER A 112 8.95 20.16 -1.85
C SER A 112 8.39 20.70 -0.54
N ALA A 113 8.09 19.81 0.41
CA ALA A 113 7.60 20.18 1.73
C ALA A 113 8.68 20.86 2.59
N VAL A 114 9.96 20.46 2.45
CA VAL A 114 11.08 21.14 3.09
C VAL A 114 11.20 22.57 2.59
N ALA A 115 11.11 22.78 1.28
CA ALA A 115 11.19 24.11 0.68
C ALA A 115 10.04 25.01 1.15
N ALA A 116 8.81 24.49 1.20
CA ALA A 116 7.65 25.22 1.70
C ALA A 116 7.81 25.60 3.18
N LYS A 117 8.31 24.69 4.02
CA LYS A 117 8.54 24.96 5.43
C LYS A 117 9.61 26.00 5.67
N LYS A 118 10.70 25.98 4.89
CA LYS A 118 11.73 27.04 4.95
C LYS A 118 11.19 28.41 4.58
N ALA A 119 10.40 28.48 3.52
CA ALA A 119 9.77 29.73 3.07
C ALA A 119 8.80 30.31 4.12
N LEU A 120 8.10 29.46 4.87
CA LEU A 120 7.24 29.90 5.97
C LEU A 120 8.05 30.45 7.13
N LEU A 121 9.13 29.76 7.52
CA LEU A 121 10.01 30.22 8.62
C LEU A 121 10.73 31.54 8.29
N GLU A 122 11.12 31.74 7.03
CA GLU A 122 11.69 33.02 6.55
C GLU A 122 10.69 34.17 6.65
N LYS A 123 9.43 33.94 6.28
CA LYS A 123 8.35 34.94 6.42
C LYS A 123 8.08 35.29 7.88
N GLU A 124 7.98 34.28 8.77
CA GLU A 124 7.80 34.51 10.19
C GLU A 124 8.96 35.30 10.80
N ALA A 125 10.20 35.02 10.39
CA ALA A 125 11.36 35.76 10.84
C ALA A 125 11.37 37.23 10.33
N GLU A 126 10.90 37.46 9.12
CA GLU A 126 10.78 38.78 8.53
C GLU A 126 9.69 39.62 9.23
N ASP A 127 8.53 38.99 9.53
CA ASP A 127 7.44 39.63 10.27
C ASP A 127 7.83 39.99 11.71
N VAL A 128 8.61 39.16 12.38
CA VAL A 128 9.14 39.43 13.73
C VAL A 128 10.18 40.56 13.72
N SER A 129 10.98 40.67 12.67
CA SER A 129 11.99 41.73 12.55
C SER A 129 11.40 43.09 12.15
N ALA A 130 10.16 43.11 11.65
CA ALA A 130 9.46 44.32 11.23
C ALA A 130 8.62 44.97 12.36
N GLN A 131 8.50 44.30 13.51
CA GLN A 131 7.84 44.82 14.74
C GLN A 131 8.87 45.45 15.70
#